data_ee75b4636a2600db26bae9c1aa58f5fa
#
_entry.id   ee75b4636a2600db26bae9c1aa58f5fa
#
_cell.length_a   1.000
_cell.length_b   1.000
_cell.length_c   1.000
_cell.angle_alpha   90.00
_cell.angle_beta   90.00
_cell.angle_gamma   90.00
#
_symmetry.space_group_name_H-M   'P 1'
#
loop_
_entity.id
_entity.type
_entity.pdbx_description
1 polymer ?
#
loop_
_entity_poly.entity_id
_entity_poly.type
_entity_poly.pdbx_seq_one_letter_code
_entity_poly.pdbx_strand_id
1 'polypeptide(L)'
;MSEFWIYFKIGLNHVLDIHGYDHVLFLIALTVPYAFKDWSRILILVTIFTIGHTLALMLSVFNIVTVQANIVEFLIPITILITAFFNLFTAGKSSKQESITFVGAVTLFFGIIHGLGFSNYFKEILPGKPTDKLVPLLEFALGIEAAQIIVVFAVLVLSFIVQTLFRFNKRDFTLVMSAFVIGVVIPLIIDSPIWKR
;
A
#
# COMPACT_ATOMS: atom_id res chain seq x y z
N MET A 1 -26.49 -11.03 5.25
CA MET A 1 -25.53 -9.95 4.98
C MET A 1 -25.56 -9.72 3.47
N SER A 2 -25.63 -8.48 2.99
CA SER A 2 -25.57 -8.24 1.53
C SER A 2 -24.19 -8.65 1.02
N GLU A 3 -24.11 -9.10 -0.25
CA GLU A 3 -22.84 -9.48 -0.89
C GLU A 3 -21.79 -8.36 -0.80
N PHE A 4 -22.23 -7.11 -0.93
CA PHE A 4 -21.41 -5.93 -0.73
C PHE A 4 -20.56 -5.98 0.55
N TRP A 5 -21.17 -6.27 1.70
CA TRP A 5 -20.44 -6.28 2.98
C TRP A 5 -19.41 -7.41 3.08
N ILE A 6 -19.60 -8.50 2.34
CA ILE A 6 -18.65 -9.61 2.32
C ILE A 6 -17.35 -9.13 1.66
N TYR A 7 -17.42 -8.64 0.43
CA TYR A 7 -16.23 -8.24 -0.32
C TYR A 7 -15.60 -6.96 0.21
N PHE A 8 -16.41 -6.01 0.67
CA PHE A 8 -15.91 -4.83 1.37
C PHE A 8 -15.08 -5.19 2.60
N LYS A 9 -15.56 -6.12 3.45
CA LYS A 9 -14.82 -6.57 4.63
C LYS A 9 -13.55 -7.34 4.25
N ILE A 10 -13.59 -8.13 3.20
CA ILE A 10 -12.38 -8.82 2.70
C ILE A 10 -11.32 -7.80 2.31
N GLY A 11 -11.69 -6.77 1.57
CA GLY A 11 -10.78 -5.67 1.19
C GLY A 11 -10.23 -4.90 2.39
N LEU A 12 -11.09 -4.58 3.34
CA LEU A 12 -10.71 -3.89 4.57
C LEU A 12 -9.74 -4.73 5.40
N ASN A 13 -10.04 -6.00 5.60
CA ASN A 13 -9.19 -6.91 6.37
C ASN A 13 -7.87 -7.20 5.65
N HIS A 14 -7.87 -7.26 4.31
CA HIS A 14 -6.66 -7.49 3.52
C HIS A 14 -5.57 -6.45 3.80
N VAL A 15 -5.93 -5.17 3.91
CA VAL A 15 -4.98 -4.09 4.22
C VAL A 15 -4.60 -4.08 5.71
N LEU A 16 -5.54 -4.42 6.59
CA LEU A 16 -5.37 -4.37 8.05
C LEU A 16 -4.89 -5.70 8.64
N ASP A 17 -4.57 -6.69 7.81
CA ASP A 17 -4.07 -7.98 8.27
C ASP A 17 -2.71 -7.83 8.96
N ILE A 18 -2.66 -8.25 10.23
CA ILE A 18 -1.44 -8.22 11.03
C ILE A 18 -0.39 -9.25 10.58
N HIS A 19 -0.80 -10.25 9.80
CA HIS A 19 0.11 -11.26 9.23
C HIS A 19 0.59 -10.87 7.82
N GLY A 20 -0.15 -9.98 7.12
CA GLY A 20 0.19 -9.42 5.83
C GLY A 20 0.36 -7.89 5.91
N TYR A 21 1.24 -7.42 6.79
CA TYR A 21 1.42 -6.01 7.14
C TYR A 21 2.18 -5.16 6.11
N ASP A 22 2.45 -5.69 4.95
CA ASP A 22 3.11 -5.02 3.83
C ASP A 22 2.39 -3.74 3.38
N HIS A 23 1.05 -3.78 3.26
CA HIS A 23 0.24 -2.61 2.97
C HIS A 23 0.38 -1.53 4.04
N VAL A 24 0.35 -1.92 5.31
CA VAL A 24 0.52 -0.97 6.42
C VAL A 24 1.90 -0.34 6.40
N LEU A 25 2.96 -1.12 6.16
CA LEU A 25 4.33 -0.59 6.04
C LEU A 25 4.48 0.35 4.85
N PHE A 26 3.89 -0.01 3.70
CA PHE A 26 3.88 0.85 2.54
C PHE A 26 3.18 2.19 2.83
N LEU A 27 1.99 2.14 3.44
CA LEU A 27 1.21 3.33 3.80
C LEU A 27 1.93 4.21 4.84
N ILE A 28 2.63 3.61 5.80
CA ILE A 28 3.51 4.35 6.72
C ILE A 28 4.58 5.08 5.91
N ALA A 29 5.33 4.37 5.07
CA ALA A 29 6.38 4.96 4.24
C ALA A 29 5.83 6.05 3.32
N LEU A 30 4.67 5.84 2.70
CA LEU A 30 4.02 6.82 1.82
C LEU A 30 3.60 8.08 2.59
N THR A 31 3.15 7.95 3.84
CA THR A 31 2.48 9.03 4.60
C THR A 31 3.44 9.89 5.42
N VAL A 32 4.52 9.32 5.98
CA VAL A 32 5.41 10.03 6.91
C VAL A 32 6.04 11.33 6.40
N PRO A 33 6.28 11.56 5.07
CA PRO A 33 6.76 12.83 4.56
C PRO A 33 5.70 13.94 4.57
N TYR A 34 4.44 13.62 4.82
CA TYR A 34 3.32 14.55 4.75
C TYR A 34 2.82 14.99 6.13
N ALA A 35 2.02 16.05 6.16
CA ALA A 35 1.33 16.56 7.34
C ALA A 35 -0.17 16.68 7.05
N PHE A 36 -1.01 16.96 8.06
CA PHE A 36 -2.46 17.11 7.88
C PHE A 36 -2.85 18.12 6.78
N LYS A 37 -2.08 19.18 6.59
CA LYS A 37 -2.32 20.15 5.51
C LYS A 37 -2.15 19.58 4.11
N ASP A 38 -1.46 18.45 3.97
CA ASP A 38 -1.20 17.78 2.70
C ASP A 38 -2.23 16.66 2.43
N TRP A 39 -3.35 16.61 3.20
CA TRP A 39 -4.37 15.57 3.17
C TRP A 39 -4.86 15.22 1.76
N SER A 40 -5.21 16.24 0.96
CA SER A 40 -5.68 16.01 -0.40
C SER A 40 -4.66 15.30 -1.27
N ARG A 41 -3.36 15.62 -1.10
CA ARG A 41 -2.29 14.98 -1.85
C ARG A 41 -2.14 13.51 -1.47
N ILE A 42 -2.24 13.20 -0.18
CA ILE A 42 -2.15 11.83 0.31
C ILE A 42 -3.35 11.01 -0.19
N LEU A 43 -4.56 11.54 -0.13
CA LEU A 43 -5.75 10.87 -0.65
C LEU A 43 -5.60 10.53 -2.14
N ILE A 44 -5.12 11.47 -2.95
CA ILE A 44 -4.87 11.22 -4.38
C ILE A 44 -3.89 10.06 -4.55
N LEU A 45 -2.79 10.02 -3.79
CA LEU A 45 -1.80 8.95 -3.89
C LEU A 45 -2.38 7.60 -3.45
N VAL A 46 -3.16 7.57 -2.38
CA VAL A 46 -3.85 6.37 -1.89
C VAL A 46 -4.83 5.84 -2.96
N THR A 47 -5.66 6.71 -3.52
CA THR A 47 -6.59 6.34 -4.60
C THR A 47 -5.85 5.84 -5.84
N ILE A 48 -4.74 6.46 -6.23
CA ILE A 48 -3.89 5.99 -7.34
C ILE A 48 -3.36 4.58 -7.06
N PHE A 49 -2.93 4.30 -5.83
CA PHE A 49 -2.50 2.95 -5.43
C PHE A 49 -3.66 1.95 -5.54
N THR A 50 -4.85 2.28 -5.02
CA THR A 50 -6.05 1.43 -5.13
C THR A 50 -6.42 1.16 -6.58
N ILE A 51 -6.32 2.16 -7.45
CA ILE A 51 -6.56 1.98 -8.91
C ILE A 51 -5.56 0.98 -9.49
N GLY A 52 -4.26 1.12 -9.18
CA GLY A 52 -3.23 0.19 -9.65
C GLY A 52 -3.47 -1.24 -9.15
N HIS A 53 -3.78 -1.38 -7.87
CA HIS A 53 -4.09 -2.65 -7.22
C HIS A 53 -5.31 -3.33 -7.86
N THR A 54 -6.40 -2.59 -8.04
CA THR A 54 -7.64 -3.10 -8.63
C THR A 54 -7.45 -3.46 -10.10
N LEU A 55 -6.69 -2.66 -10.86
CA LEU A 55 -6.34 -2.96 -12.24
C LEU A 55 -5.57 -4.26 -12.36
N ALA A 56 -4.59 -4.48 -11.49
CA ALA A 56 -3.81 -5.73 -11.46
C ALA A 56 -4.68 -6.95 -11.16
N LEU A 57 -5.59 -6.85 -10.18
CA LEU A 57 -6.55 -7.90 -9.88
C LEU A 57 -7.46 -8.19 -11.09
N MET A 58 -7.96 -7.14 -11.73
CA MET A 58 -8.81 -7.28 -12.91
C MET A 58 -8.07 -8.02 -14.04
N LEU A 59 -6.86 -7.59 -14.39
CA LEU A 59 -6.05 -8.24 -15.42
C LEU A 59 -5.78 -9.71 -15.09
N SER A 60 -5.55 -10.01 -13.82
CA SER A 60 -5.32 -11.38 -13.36
C SER A 60 -6.61 -12.24 -13.40
N VAL A 61 -7.75 -11.70 -12.95
CA VAL A 61 -9.06 -12.40 -12.98
C VAL A 61 -9.48 -12.75 -14.40
N PHE A 62 -9.18 -11.87 -15.37
CA PHE A 62 -9.43 -12.14 -16.79
C PHE A 62 -8.33 -13.00 -17.46
N ASN A 63 -7.33 -13.47 -16.69
CA ASN A 63 -6.18 -14.25 -17.17
C ASN A 63 -5.36 -13.56 -18.28
N ILE A 64 -5.39 -12.22 -18.31
CA ILE A 64 -4.55 -11.41 -19.22
C ILE A 64 -3.11 -11.40 -18.73
N VAL A 65 -2.93 -11.35 -17.40
CA VAL A 65 -1.62 -11.38 -16.75
C VAL A 65 -1.58 -12.50 -15.72
N THR A 66 -0.53 -13.32 -15.80
CA THR A 66 -0.21 -14.36 -14.81
C THR A 66 1.23 -14.19 -14.39
N VAL A 67 1.47 -14.02 -13.09
CA VAL A 67 2.82 -13.86 -12.54
C VAL A 67 3.03 -14.91 -11.46
N GLN A 68 4.25 -15.41 -11.36
CA GLN A 68 4.61 -16.35 -10.29
C GLN A 68 4.55 -15.64 -8.93
N ALA A 69 3.88 -16.26 -7.97
CA ALA A 69 3.64 -15.67 -6.65
C ALA A 69 4.96 -15.28 -5.95
N ASN A 70 5.98 -16.13 -6.01
CA ASN A 70 7.29 -15.89 -5.40
C ASN A 70 7.99 -14.63 -5.91
N ILE A 71 7.79 -14.27 -7.19
CA ILE A 71 8.34 -13.02 -7.76
C ILE A 71 7.61 -11.82 -7.16
N VAL A 72 6.29 -11.89 -7.08
CA VAL A 72 5.47 -10.78 -6.55
C VAL A 72 5.73 -10.61 -5.05
N GLU A 73 5.78 -11.69 -4.28
CA GLU A 73 6.10 -11.69 -2.85
C GLU A 73 7.49 -11.09 -2.55
N PHE A 74 8.42 -11.22 -3.48
CA PHE A 74 9.73 -10.55 -3.40
C PHE A 74 9.65 -9.07 -3.78
N LEU A 75 8.88 -8.72 -4.83
CA LEU A 75 8.79 -7.35 -5.32
C LEU A 75 8.03 -6.41 -4.36
N ILE A 76 7.05 -6.93 -3.61
CA ILE A 76 6.29 -6.13 -2.63
C ILE A 76 7.23 -5.48 -1.61
N PRO A 77 8.03 -6.20 -0.83
CA PRO A 77 8.94 -5.58 0.13
C PRO A 77 10.01 -4.70 -0.53
N ILE A 78 10.43 -4.99 -1.76
CA ILE A 78 11.34 -4.11 -2.52
C ILE A 78 10.69 -2.75 -2.77
N THR A 79 9.41 -2.68 -3.15
CA THR A 79 8.73 -1.40 -3.38
C THR A 79 8.61 -0.57 -2.10
N ILE A 80 8.36 -1.24 -0.96
CA ILE A 80 8.32 -0.59 0.35
C ILE A 80 9.71 -0.05 0.73
N LEU A 81 10.75 -0.86 0.50
CA LEU A 81 12.14 -0.48 0.75
C LEU A 81 12.54 0.75 -0.07
N ILE A 82 12.22 0.77 -1.36
CA ILE A 82 12.48 1.92 -2.25
C ILE A 82 11.80 3.18 -1.71
N THR A 83 10.52 3.08 -1.31
CA THR A 83 9.78 4.22 -0.75
C THR A 83 10.44 4.73 0.53
N ALA A 84 10.81 3.84 1.43
CA ALA A 84 11.45 4.21 2.69
C ALA A 84 12.85 4.81 2.47
N PHE A 85 13.66 4.28 1.55
CA PHE A 85 14.93 4.88 1.17
C PHE A 85 14.76 6.25 0.54
N PHE A 86 13.81 6.43 -0.35
CA PHE A 86 13.51 7.72 -0.95
C PHE A 86 13.23 8.77 0.13
N ASN A 87 12.48 8.41 1.16
CA ASN A 87 12.22 9.29 2.30
C ASN A 87 13.49 9.68 3.07
N LEU A 88 14.46 8.76 3.24
CA LEU A 88 15.72 9.09 3.91
C LEU A 88 16.49 10.19 3.17
N PHE A 89 16.50 10.13 1.82
CA PHE A 89 17.22 11.13 1.00
C PHE A 89 16.46 12.43 0.80
N THR A 90 15.14 12.42 0.99
CA THR A 90 14.30 13.60 0.79
C THR A 90 13.83 14.23 2.10
N ALA A 91 14.12 13.59 3.24
CA ALA A 91 13.73 14.09 4.56
C ALA A 91 14.21 15.53 4.82
N GLY A 92 13.26 16.38 5.18
CA GLY A 92 13.50 17.83 5.39
C GLY A 92 13.26 18.71 4.16
N LYS A 93 13.11 18.13 2.96
CA LYS A 93 12.65 18.86 1.78
C LYS A 93 11.14 19.09 1.84
N SER A 94 10.66 20.13 1.17
CA SER A 94 9.23 20.37 1.08
C SER A 94 8.59 19.32 0.17
N SER A 95 7.56 18.60 0.67
CA SER A 95 6.77 17.66 -0.13
C SER A 95 6.12 18.29 -1.38
N LYS A 96 5.98 19.62 -1.40
CA LYS A 96 5.47 20.35 -2.56
C LYS A 96 6.46 20.45 -3.72
N GLN A 97 7.76 20.24 -3.48
CA GLN A 97 8.79 20.29 -4.53
C GLN A 97 8.79 19.01 -5.40
N GLU A 98 8.20 17.93 -4.93
CA GLU A 98 8.10 16.70 -5.70
C GLU A 98 6.89 16.77 -6.65
N SER A 99 7.12 16.43 -7.90
CA SER A 99 6.01 16.33 -8.86
C SER A 99 5.03 15.24 -8.43
N ILE A 100 3.78 15.63 -8.18
CA ILE A 100 2.72 14.66 -7.84
C ILE A 100 2.54 13.63 -8.96
N THR A 101 2.79 14.01 -10.20
CA THR A 101 2.72 13.12 -11.37
C THR A 101 3.76 12.00 -11.28
N PHE A 102 5.00 12.34 -10.92
CA PHE A 102 6.06 11.34 -10.76
C PHE A 102 5.78 10.41 -9.60
N VAL A 103 5.49 10.96 -8.42
CA VAL A 103 5.17 10.16 -7.22
C VAL A 103 3.93 9.30 -7.48
N GLY A 104 2.90 9.86 -8.15
CA GLY A 104 1.68 9.13 -8.51
C GLY A 104 1.96 7.97 -9.48
N ALA A 105 2.81 8.16 -10.49
CA ALA A 105 3.18 7.10 -11.43
C ALA A 105 3.91 5.94 -10.71
N VAL A 106 4.82 6.26 -9.79
CA VAL A 106 5.51 5.25 -8.96
C VAL A 106 4.50 4.54 -8.04
N THR A 107 3.60 5.29 -7.42
CA THR A 107 2.56 4.74 -6.54
C THR A 107 1.60 3.81 -7.29
N LEU A 108 1.20 4.19 -8.52
CA LEU A 108 0.40 3.33 -9.40
C LEU A 108 1.11 2.00 -9.69
N PHE A 109 2.38 2.08 -10.08
CA PHE A 109 3.19 0.90 -10.36
C PHE A 109 3.32 -0.02 -9.14
N PHE A 110 3.53 0.55 -7.95
CA PHE A 110 3.57 -0.22 -6.70
C PHE A 110 2.21 -0.83 -6.37
N GLY A 111 1.12 -0.11 -6.61
CA GLY A 111 -0.24 -0.66 -6.51
C GLY A 111 -0.44 -1.88 -7.39
N ILE A 112 0.02 -1.84 -8.64
CA ILE A 112 -0.04 -2.98 -9.56
C ILE A 112 0.71 -4.20 -8.98
N ILE A 113 1.92 -4.01 -8.46
CA ILE A 113 2.70 -5.10 -7.85
C ILE A 113 1.94 -5.71 -6.66
N HIS A 114 1.42 -4.89 -5.75
CA HIS A 114 0.67 -5.37 -4.58
C HIS A 114 -0.62 -6.11 -4.98
N GLY A 115 -1.35 -5.60 -5.99
CA GLY A 115 -2.55 -6.27 -6.49
C GLY A 115 -2.28 -7.65 -7.10
N LEU A 116 -1.15 -7.81 -7.79
CA LEU A 116 -0.74 -9.12 -8.32
C LEU A 116 -0.46 -10.12 -7.19
N GLY A 117 0.03 -9.69 -6.02
CA GLY A 117 0.25 -10.55 -4.86
C GLY A 117 -1.02 -11.21 -4.33
N PHE A 118 -2.13 -10.49 -4.33
CA PHE A 118 -3.41 -10.99 -3.86
C PHE A 118 -4.22 -11.74 -4.93
N SER A 119 -3.79 -11.70 -6.17
CA SER A 119 -4.59 -12.12 -7.32
C SER A 119 -4.98 -13.60 -7.31
N ASN A 120 -4.11 -14.50 -6.85
CA ASN A 120 -4.40 -15.94 -6.79
C ASN A 120 -5.49 -16.22 -5.75
N TYR A 121 -5.34 -15.69 -4.54
CA TYR A 121 -6.35 -15.81 -3.49
C TYR A 121 -7.71 -15.24 -3.93
N PHE A 122 -7.70 -14.07 -4.60
CA PHE A 122 -8.93 -13.45 -5.07
C PHE A 122 -9.67 -14.29 -6.12
N LYS A 123 -8.92 -15.00 -6.99
CA LYS A 123 -9.51 -15.93 -7.95
C LYS A 123 -10.21 -17.10 -7.28
N GLU A 124 -9.63 -17.62 -6.19
CA GLU A 124 -10.15 -18.78 -5.47
C GLU A 124 -11.46 -18.45 -4.71
N ILE A 125 -11.55 -17.27 -4.12
CA ILE A 125 -12.72 -16.86 -3.34
C ILE A 125 -13.90 -16.38 -4.20
N LEU A 126 -13.67 -16.11 -5.50
CA LEU A 126 -14.70 -15.65 -6.43
C LEU A 126 -15.10 -16.74 -7.42
N PRO A 127 -16.16 -17.51 -7.13
CA PRO A 127 -16.73 -18.45 -8.10
C PRO A 127 -17.40 -17.70 -9.26
N GLY A 128 -17.62 -18.40 -10.36
CA GLY A 128 -18.37 -17.87 -11.50
C GLY A 128 -17.51 -17.39 -12.66
N LYS A 129 -18.18 -16.79 -13.66
CA LYS A 129 -17.52 -16.25 -14.86
C LYS A 129 -16.77 -14.95 -14.54
N PRO A 130 -15.74 -14.58 -15.31
CA PRO A 130 -15.01 -13.34 -15.09
C PRO A 130 -15.90 -12.09 -15.03
N THR A 131 -16.96 -12.02 -15.84
CA THR A 131 -17.92 -10.90 -15.85
C THR A 131 -18.64 -10.74 -14.52
N ASP A 132 -18.92 -11.82 -13.81
CA ASP A 132 -19.65 -11.81 -12.54
C ASP A 132 -18.77 -11.31 -11.38
N LYS A 133 -17.45 -11.24 -11.61
CA LYS A 133 -16.44 -10.84 -10.64
C LYS A 133 -16.20 -9.34 -10.57
N LEU A 134 -16.74 -8.54 -11.52
CA LEU A 134 -16.48 -7.10 -11.58
C LEU A 134 -17.08 -6.35 -10.40
N VAL A 135 -18.33 -6.64 -10.03
CA VAL A 135 -18.96 -5.96 -8.88
C VAL A 135 -18.27 -6.33 -7.57
N PRO A 136 -18.02 -7.60 -7.23
CA PRO A 136 -17.22 -7.98 -6.09
C PRO A 136 -15.83 -7.33 -6.02
N LEU A 137 -15.18 -7.15 -7.17
CA LEU A 137 -13.86 -6.51 -7.26
C LEU A 137 -13.93 -5.03 -6.90
N LEU A 138 -14.97 -4.31 -7.33
CA LEU A 138 -15.18 -2.91 -6.95
C LEU A 138 -15.53 -2.77 -5.46
N GLU A 139 -16.36 -3.67 -4.93
CA GLU A 139 -16.71 -3.70 -3.50
C GLU A 139 -15.46 -3.96 -2.63
N PHE A 140 -14.60 -4.87 -3.06
CA PHE A 140 -13.30 -5.15 -2.45
C PHE A 140 -12.38 -3.92 -2.51
N ALA A 141 -12.30 -3.22 -3.66
CA ALA A 141 -11.51 -2.02 -3.83
C ALA A 141 -11.96 -0.89 -2.88
N LEU A 142 -13.26 -0.72 -2.67
CA LEU A 142 -13.79 0.22 -1.68
C LEU A 142 -13.37 -0.14 -0.25
N GLY A 143 -13.31 -1.43 0.06
CA GLY A 143 -12.80 -1.92 1.35
C GLY A 143 -11.32 -1.59 1.54
N ILE A 144 -10.50 -1.81 0.50
CA ILE A 144 -9.07 -1.42 0.50
C ILE A 144 -8.94 0.08 0.75
N GLU A 145 -9.64 0.92 -0.02
CA GLU A 145 -9.58 2.38 0.10
C GLU A 145 -9.94 2.84 1.51
N ALA A 146 -11.01 2.28 2.08
CA ALA A 146 -11.43 2.61 3.45
C ALA A 146 -10.34 2.25 4.48
N ALA A 147 -9.73 1.08 4.38
CA ALA A 147 -8.65 0.65 5.27
C ALA A 147 -7.42 1.54 5.14
N GLN A 148 -7.04 1.90 3.92
CA GLN A 148 -5.90 2.79 3.66
C GLN A 148 -6.12 4.17 4.28
N ILE A 149 -7.33 4.74 4.18
CA ILE A 149 -7.69 6.01 4.82
C ILE A 149 -7.53 5.91 6.34
N ILE A 150 -7.95 4.80 6.94
CA ILE A 150 -7.79 4.57 8.40
C ILE A 150 -6.30 4.55 8.77
N VAL A 151 -5.46 3.82 8.05
CA VAL A 151 -4.02 3.74 8.33
C VAL A 151 -3.35 5.11 8.15
N VAL A 152 -3.62 5.79 7.04
CA VAL A 152 -3.10 7.13 6.77
C VAL A 152 -3.48 8.11 7.88
N PHE A 153 -4.76 8.10 8.29
CA PHE A 153 -5.22 8.94 9.38
C PHE A 153 -4.47 8.65 10.68
N ALA A 154 -4.31 7.36 11.03
CA ALA A 154 -3.56 6.96 12.23
C ALA A 154 -2.10 7.44 12.18
N VAL A 155 -1.42 7.32 11.04
CA VAL A 155 -0.04 7.79 10.85
C VAL A 155 0.04 9.32 10.98
N LEU A 156 -0.91 10.06 10.41
CA LEU A 156 -0.95 11.52 10.53
C LEU A 156 -1.22 11.98 11.97
N VAL A 157 -2.10 11.28 12.69
CA VAL A 157 -2.34 11.55 14.12
C VAL A 157 -1.08 11.28 14.93
N LEU A 158 -0.41 10.15 14.71
CA LEU A 158 0.86 9.83 15.36
C LEU A 158 1.92 10.90 15.07
N SER A 159 2.05 11.29 13.81
CA SER A 159 2.96 12.36 13.37
C SER A 159 2.68 13.68 14.09
N PHE A 160 1.39 14.05 14.20
CA PHE A 160 0.98 15.27 14.89
C PHE A 160 1.30 15.22 16.40
N ILE A 161 1.00 14.11 17.06
CA ILE A 161 1.29 13.92 18.49
C ILE A 161 2.81 14.03 18.74
N VAL A 162 3.62 13.32 17.96
CA VAL A 162 5.08 13.29 18.15
C VAL A 162 5.68 14.68 17.90
N GLN A 163 5.22 15.40 16.88
CA GLN A 163 5.74 16.73 16.56
C GLN A 163 5.25 17.80 17.55
N THR A 164 4.03 17.71 18.05
CA THR A 164 3.44 18.74 18.93
C THR A 164 3.77 18.49 20.40
N LEU A 165 3.60 17.24 20.89
CA LEU A 165 3.77 16.91 22.30
C LEU A 165 5.25 16.69 22.65
N PHE A 166 5.97 15.92 21.83
CA PHE A 166 7.38 15.62 22.05
C PHE A 166 8.32 16.59 21.35
N ARG A 167 7.80 17.56 20.59
CA ARG A 167 8.55 18.62 19.89
C ARG A 167 9.61 18.10 18.91
N PHE A 168 9.43 16.87 18.40
CA PHE A 168 10.27 16.37 17.32
C PHE A 168 10.01 17.16 16.03
N ASN A 169 11.06 17.46 15.28
CA ASN A 169 10.84 18.07 13.99
C ASN A 169 10.37 17.01 12.95
N LYS A 170 9.71 17.47 11.90
CA LYS A 170 9.15 16.60 10.86
C LYS A 170 10.23 15.74 10.17
N ARG A 171 11.44 16.31 9.98
CA ARG A 171 12.56 15.60 9.36
C ARG A 171 12.94 14.37 10.19
N ASP A 172 13.12 14.54 11.49
CA ASP A 172 13.55 13.47 12.38
C ASP A 172 12.46 12.38 12.48
N PHE A 173 11.19 12.78 12.57
CA PHE A 173 10.08 11.83 12.51
C PHE A 173 10.12 11.00 11.22
N THR A 174 10.31 11.65 10.06
CA THR A 174 10.40 10.96 8.77
C THR A 174 11.57 9.99 8.75
N LEU A 175 12.75 10.41 9.23
CA LEU A 175 13.95 9.56 9.27
C LEU A 175 13.75 8.33 10.16
N VAL A 176 13.22 8.53 11.38
CA VAL A 176 13.00 7.43 12.35
C VAL A 176 11.97 6.43 11.80
N MET A 177 10.85 6.90 11.30
CA MET A 177 9.81 6.03 10.76
C MET A 177 10.27 5.29 9.50
N SER A 178 11.03 5.96 8.62
CA SER A 178 11.60 5.30 7.44
C SER A 178 12.64 4.25 7.81
N ALA A 179 13.50 4.52 8.79
CA ALA A 179 14.46 3.56 9.30
C ALA A 179 13.75 2.36 9.96
N PHE A 180 12.67 2.60 10.71
CA PHE A 180 11.83 1.53 11.25
C PHE A 180 11.25 0.64 10.14
N VAL A 181 10.65 1.23 9.10
CA VAL A 181 10.12 0.48 7.96
C VAL A 181 11.22 -0.35 7.29
N ILE A 182 12.40 0.22 7.05
CA ILE A 182 13.54 -0.50 6.47
C ILE A 182 13.93 -1.69 7.35
N GLY A 183 14.01 -1.51 8.67
CA GLY A 183 14.35 -2.56 9.62
C GLY A 183 13.38 -3.73 9.61
N VAL A 184 12.08 -3.46 9.37
CA VAL A 184 11.05 -4.51 9.28
C VAL A 184 11.04 -5.18 7.89
N VAL A 185 11.31 -4.43 6.83
CA VAL A 185 11.23 -4.92 5.45
C VAL A 185 12.45 -5.78 5.05
N ILE A 186 13.65 -5.47 5.56
CA ILE A 186 14.86 -6.24 5.23
C ILE A 186 14.69 -7.75 5.54
N PRO A 187 14.22 -8.18 6.72
CA PRO A 187 13.94 -9.60 6.99
C PRO A 187 12.96 -10.21 5.97
N LEU A 188 11.90 -9.49 5.56
CA LEU A 188 10.95 -10.00 4.57
C LEU A 188 11.61 -10.29 3.21
N ILE A 189 12.59 -9.46 2.81
CA ILE A 189 13.35 -9.68 1.58
C ILE A 189 14.27 -10.88 1.73
N ILE A 190 14.96 -11.02 2.87
CA ILE A 190 15.90 -12.13 3.13
C ILE A 190 15.15 -13.47 3.19
N ASP A 191 13.97 -13.49 3.82
CA ASP A 191 13.16 -14.71 4.00
C ASP A 191 12.30 -15.05 2.78
N SER A 192 12.35 -14.22 1.74
CA SER A 192 11.52 -14.39 0.53
C SER A 192 11.70 -15.78 -0.10
N PRO A 193 10.60 -16.41 -0.54
CA PRO A 193 10.62 -17.71 -1.23
C PRO A 193 11.49 -17.74 -2.49
N ILE A 194 11.79 -16.60 -3.09
CA ILE A 194 12.61 -16.51 -4.30
C ILE A 194 14.04 -17.08 -4.10
N TRP A 195 14.53 -17.06 -2.87
CA TRP A 195 15.85 -17.59 -2.51
C TRP A 195 15.84 -19.08 -2.19
N LYS A 196 14.64 -19.64 -1.93
CA LYS A 196 14.47 -21.05 -1.60
C LYS A 196 14.23 -21.81 -2.91
N ARG A 197 15.29 -22.25 -3.56
CA ARG A 197 15.26 -23.18 -4.69
C ARG A 197 15.19 -24.60 -4.21
#